data_ff173e13b3d742d1ebe2368582cb4c95
#
_entry.id   ff173e13b3d742d1ebe2368582cb4c95
#
_cell.length_a   1.000
_cell.length_b   1.000
_cell.length_c   1.000
_cell.angle_alpha   90.00
_cell.angle_beta   90.00
_cell.angle_gamma   90.00
#
_symmetry.space_group_name_H-M   'P 1'
#
loop_
_entity.id
_entity.type
_entity.pdbx_description
1 polymer ?
#
loop_
_entity_poly.entity_id
_entity_poly.type
_entity_poly.pdbx_seq_one_letter_code
_entity_poly.pdbx_strand_id
1 'polypeptide(L)'
;MLRMEYLLEGAKELGLPLTKKRAILREYLQVIILNSIYKGNFAKSMFFVGGTALRFFYNLPRFSEDLDFDTPSLERDGFKGILERVEMDLSREGFSPRISHKERGNLFIASVNFPGVMSEYEIIDGRGDNIMIKIEVNRPGWHLSTESHVLSMYGYNLSAILMSKGALLSEKLSALLSKRRGRYIYDALFMLRK
;
A
#
# COMPACT_ATOMS: atom_id res chain seq x y z
N MET A 1 -11.04 -4.18 -14.56
CA MET A 1 -9.72 -4.86 -14.33
C MET A 1 -8.81 -4.71 -15.53
N LEU A 2 -7.52 -4.38 -15.34
CA LEU A 2 -6.51 -4.45 -16.40
C LEU A 2 -6.08 -5.91 -16.64
N ARG A 3 -5.81 -6.27 -17.88
CA ARG A 3 -5.25 -7.61 -18.21
C ARG A 3 -3.77 -7.66 -17.83
N MET A 4 -3.26 -8.89 -17.59
CA MET A 4 -1.86 -9.11 -17.19
C MET A 4 -0.84 -8.48 -18.15
N GLU A 5 -1.12 -8.49 -19.45
CA GLU A 5 -0.25 -7.88 -20.47
C GLU A 5 0.03 -6.40 -20.17
N TYR A 6 -1.00 -5.61 -19.88
CA TYR A 6 -0.86 -4.19 -19.55
C TYR A 6 -0.16 -3.96 -18.20
N LEU A 7 -0.37 -4.87 -17.23
CA LEU A 7 0.36 -4.81 -15.96
C LEU A 7 1.86 -5.07 -16.16
N LEU A 8 2.22 -5.99 -17.06
CA LEU A 8 3.61 -6.27 -17.40
C LEU A 8 4.27 -5.12 -18.19
N GLU A 9 3.52 -4.46 -19.07
CA GLU A 9 4.02 -3.24 -19.76
C GLU A 9 4.34 -2.13 -18.75
N GLY A 10 3.39 -1.79 -17.87
CA GLY A 10 3.61 -0.80 -16.82
C GLY A 10 4.75 -1.19 -15.86
N ALA A 11 4.87 -2.47 -15.52
CA ALA A 11 5.98 -2.96 -14.71
C ALA A 11 7.34 -2.83 -15.43
N LYS A 12 7.38 -3.03 -16.75
CA LYS A 12 8.58 -2.85 -17.57
C LYS A 12 9.03 -1.38 -17.59
N GLU A 13 8.10 -0.45 -17.76
CA GLU A 13 8.39 1.00 -17.70
C GLU A 13 8.98 1.42 -16.35
N LEU A 14 8.54 0.77 -15.28
CA LEU A 14 9.04 0.98 -13.92
C LEU A 14 10.33 0.20 -13.59
N GLY A 15 10.90 -0.52 -14.57
CA GLY A 15 12.13 -1.31 -14.40
C GLY A 15 11.96 -2.52 -13.47
N LEU A 16 10.74 -3.06 -13.35
CA LEU A 16 10.45 -4.19 -12.45
C LEU A 16 10.75 -5.55 -13.07
N PRO A 17 11.11 -6.56 -12.27
CA PRO A 17 11.32 -7.92 -12.76
C PRO A 17 10.01 -8.56 -13.20
N LEU A 18 9.80 -8.72 -14.51
CA LEU A 18 8.56 -9.22 -15.10
C LEU A 18 8.22 -10.68 -14.72
N THR A 19 9.20 -11.45 -14.23
CA THR A 19 8.98 -12.81 -13.71
C THR A 19 8.22 -12.84 -12.38
N LYS A 20 8.12 -11.69 -11.68
CA LYS A 20 7.43 -11.57 -10.40
C LYS A 20 5.96 -11.18 -10.55
N LYS A 21 5.23 -11.90 -11.44
CA LYS A 21 3.82 -11.60 -11.79
C LYS A 21 2.90 -11.39 -10.58
N ARG A 22 3.00 -12.25 -9.55
CA ARG A 22 2.22 -12.10 -8.29
C ARG A 22 2.49 -10.75 -7.60
N ALA A 23 3.74 -10.31 -7.56
CA ALA A 23 4.09 -9.05 -6.92
C ALA A 23 3.61 -7.85 -7.75
N ILE A 24 3.68 -7.93 -9.07
CA ILE A 24 3.14 -6.92 -10.00
C ILE A 24 1.63 -6.81 -9.84
N LEU A 25 0.89 -7.94 -9.81
CA LEU A 25 -0.54 -7.94 -9.56
C LEU A 25 -0.88 -7.35 -8.20
N ARG A 26 -0.11 -7.66 -7.15
CA ARG A 26 -0.29 -7.05 -5.82
C ARG A 26 -0.11 -5.53 -5.88
N GLU A 27 0.91 -5.00 -6.56
CA GLU A 27 1.09 -3.55 -6.72
C GLU A 27 -0.12 -2.90 -7.41
N TYR A 28 -0.66 -3.51 -8.45
CA TYR A 28 -1.87 -3.03 -9.10
C TYR A 28 -3.06 -2.95 -8.13
N LEU A 29 -3.31 -4.02 -7.37
CA LEU A 29 -4.38 -4.05 -6.37
C LEU A 29 -4.15 -2.99 -5.27
N GLN A 30 -2.91 -2.78 -4.85
CA GLN A 30 -2.54 -1.72 -3.89
C GLN A 30 -2.84 -0.33 -4.46
N VAL A 31 -2.58 -0.09 -5.74
CA VAL A 31 -2.89 1.20 -6.39
C VAL A 31 -4.39 1.46 -6.43
N ILE A 32 -5.23 0.44 -6.72
CA ILE A 32 -6.70 0.58 -6.68
C ILE A 32 -7.16 0.95 -5.27
N ILE A 33 -6.67 0.24 -4.25
CA ILE A 33 -7.00 0.53 -2.85
C ILE A 33 -6.58 1.96 -2.48
N LEU A 34 -5.37 2.38 -2.80
CA LEU A 34 -4.88 3.73 -2.54
C LEU A 34 -5.75 4.78 -3.25
N ASN A 35 -6.10 4.56 -4.51
CA ASN A 35 -6.98 5.45 -5.26
C ASN A 35 -8.36 5.58 -4.59
N SER A 36 -8.92 4.49 -4.08
CA SER A 36 -10.17 4.51 -3.32
C SER A 36 -10.05 5.31 -2.01
N ILE A 37 -8.98 5.09 -1.23
CA ILE A 37 -8.72 5.81 0.02
C ILE A 37 -8.58 7.32 -0.24
N TYR A 38 -7.76 7.71 -1.22
CA TYR A 38 -7.47 9.12 -1.49
C TYR A 38 -8.56 9.87 -2.27
N LYS A 39 -9.52 9.18 -2.84
CA LYS A 39 -10.78 9.78 -3.33
C LYS A 39 -11.85 9.93 -2.24
N GLY A 40 -11.64 9.36 -1.06
CA GLY A 40 -12.58 9.37 0.06
C GLY A 40 -12.51 10.63 0.90
N ASN A 41 -13.50 10.77 1.79
CA ASN A 41 -13.62 11.93 2.72
C ASN A 41 -12.46 12.02 3.72
N PHE A 42 -11.80 10.91 4.02
CA PHE A 42 -10.70 10.83 4.98
C PHE A 42 -9.30 11.01 4.34
N ALA A 43 -9.22 11.30 3.03
CA ALA A 43 -7.96 11.43 2.30
C ALA A 43 -6.95 12.38 2.99
N LYS A 44 -7.45 13.50 3.53
CA LYS A 44 -6.62 14.54 4.18
C LYS A 44 -6.06 14.12 5.55
N SER A 45 -6.58 13.07 6.15
CA SER A 45 -6.13 12.54 7.44
C SER A 45 -5.43 11.18 7.34
N MET A 46 -5.20 10.67 6.13
CA MET A 46 -4.49 9.42 5.87
C MET A 46 -3.09 9.73 5.33
N PHE A 47 -2.08 9.58 6.17
CA PHE A 47 -0.69 9.87 5.83
C PHE A 47 0.05 8.60 5.50
N PHE A 48 0.37 8.40 4.22
CA PHE A 48 0.96 7.17 3.72
C PHE A 48 2.42 7.04 4.17
N VAL A 49 2.75 5.88 4.72
CA VAL A 49 4.06 5.56 5.28
C VAL A 49 4.54 4.19 4.80
N GLY A 50 5.60 3.71 5.39
CA GLY A 50 6.04 2.33 5.23
C GLY A 50 6.81 2.05 3.94
N GLY A 51 6.98 0.76 3.65
CA GLY A 51 7.76 0.29 2.50
C GLY A 51 7.10 0.56 1.16
N THR A 52 5.77 0.52 1.11
CA THR A 52 5.02 0.76 -0.13
C THR A 52 5.00 2.24 -0.49
N ALA A 53 4.99 3.16 0.49
CA ALA A 53 5.19 4.58 0.25
C ALA A 53 6.57 4.84 -0.39
N LEU A 54 7.63 4.21 0.13
CA LEU A 54 8.98 4.31 -0.48
C LEU A 54 9.02 3.72 -1.89
N ARG A 55 8.32 2.60 -2.11
CA ARG A 55 8.26 1.95 -3.42
C ARG A 55 7.59 2.83 -4.46
N PHE A 56 6.43 3.41 -4.14
CA PHE A 56 5.60 4.13 -5.10
C PHE A 56 6.07 5.56 -5.36
N PHE A 57 6.58 6.24 -4.35
CA PHE A 57 6.89 7.67 -4.44
C PHE A 57 8.38 8.00 -4.49
N TYR A 58 9.22 7.07 -4.05
CA TYR A 58 10.69 7.25 -4.12
C TYR A 58 11.39 6.21 -5.00
N ASN A 59 10.63 5.34 -5.69
CA ASN A 59 11.14 4.28 -6.57
C ASN A 59 12.09 3.30 -5.86
N LEU A 60 11.72 2.88 -4.64
CA LEU A 60 12.46 1.83 -3.92
C LEU A 60 12.49 0.55 -4.78
N PRO A 61 13.67 0.01 -5.15
CA PRO A 61 13.77 -1.08 -6.12
C PRO A 61 13.50 -2.48 -5.50
N ARG A 62 12.43 -2.57 -4.72
CA ARG A 62 11.89 -3.83 -4.20
C ARG A 62 10.39 -3.73 -4.02
N PHE A 63 9.70 -4.84 -4.18
CA PHE A 63 8.27 -4.94 -3.87
C PHE A 63 8.00 -4.78 -2.37
N SER A 64 6.83 -4.25 -2.06
CA SER A 64 6.28 -4.16 -0.70
C SER A 64 4.86 -4.72 -0.68
N GLU A 65 4.43 -5.23 0.47
CA GLU A 65 3.21 -6.06 0.52
C GLU A 65 2.06 -5.37 1.24
N ASP A 66 2.35 -4.53 2.23
CA ASP A 66 1.38 -3.90 3.10
C ASP A 66 1.13 -2.44 2.70
N LEU A 67 0.00 -1.87 3.11
CA LEU A 67 -0.32 -0.45 3.02
C LEU A 67 -0.36 0.12 4.44
N ASP A 68 0.62 0.92 4.77
CA ASP A 68 0.81 1.47 6.10
C ASP A 68 0.46 2.97 6.10
N PHE A 69 -0.30 3.42 7.10
CA PHE A 69 -0.70 4.81 7.26
C PHE A 69 -0.55 5.25 8.70
N ASP A 70 -0.26 6.53 8.88
CA ASP A 70 -0.46 7.24 10.13
C ASP A 70 -1.64 8.21 10.00
N THR A 71 -2.33 8.48 11.10
CA THR A 71 -3.45 9.42 11.14
C THR A 71 -3.48 10.19 12.45
N PRO A 72 -3.78 11.51 12.44
CA PRO A 72 -3.96 12.26 13.66
C PRO A 72 -5.33 12.04 14.32
N SER A 73 -6.36 11.64 13.56
CA SER A 73 -7.74 11.80 14.00
C SER A 73 -8.72 10.76 13.49
N LEU A 74 -8.29 9.69 12.80
CA LEU A 74 -9.22 8.68 12.31
C LEU A 74 -9.78 7.86 13.49
N GLU A 75 -11.09 7.73 13.51
CA GLU A 75 -11.81 6.90 14.47
C GLU A 75 -12.35 5.63 13.82
N ARG A 76 -12.91 4.73 14.64
CA ARG A 76 -13.41 3.40 14.21
C ARG A 76 -14.40 3.50 13.06
N ASP A 77 -15.38 4.38 13.14
CA ASP A 77 -16.43 4.50 12.11
C ASP A 77 -15.87 5.09 10.82
N GLY A 78 -14.92 6.01 10.92
CA GLY A 78 -14.19 6.51 9.77
C GLY A 78 -13.39 5.40 9.08
N PHE A 79 -12.72 4.53 9.86
CA PHE A 79 -12.00 3.39 9.30
C PHE A 79 -12.92 2.39 8.59
N LYS A 80 -14.08 2.07 9.19
CA LYS A 80 -15.10 1.24 8.53
C LYS A 80 -15.60 1.85 7.23
N GLY A 81 -15.91 3.15 7.21
CA GLY A 81 -16.35 3.85 6.01
C GLY A 81 -15.28 3.84 4.89
N ILE A 82 -13.99 3.90 5.24
CA ILE A 82 -12.88 3.70 4.28
C ILE A 82 -12.95 2.30 3.69
N LEU A 83 -13.12 1.26 4.51
CA LEU A 83 -13.13 -0.13 4.05
C LEU A 83 -14.35 -0.44 3.18
N GLU A 84 -15.54 0.06 3.53
CA GLU A 84 -16.76 -0.06 2.73
C GLU A 84 -16.58 0.57 1.34
N ARG A 85 -15.95 1.75 1.27
CA ARG A 85 -15.62 2.40 0.01
C ARG A 85 -14.61 1.58 -0.81
N VAL A 86 -13.56 1.08 -0.17
CA VAL A 86 -12.55 0.22 -0.82
C VAL A 86 -13.22 -1.03 -1.41
N GLU A 87 -14.10 -1.70 -0.66
CA GLU A 87 -14.84 -2.87 -1.14
C GLU A 87 -15.72 -2.54 -2.34
N MET A 88 -16.46 -1.43 -2.28
CA MET A 88 -17.31 -0.96 -3.37
C MET A 88 -16.50 -0.64 -4.63
N ASP A 89 -15.39 0.10 -4.50
CA ASP A 89 -14.58 0.49 -5.65
C ASP A 89 -13.85 -0.71 -6.27
N LEU A 90 -13.34 -1.65 -5.46
CA LEU A 90 -12.79 -2.92 -5.95
C LEU A 90 -13.84 -3.77 -6.67
N SER A 91 -15.08 -3.81 -6.16
CA SER A 91 -16.18 -4.53 -6.80
C SER A 91 -16.56 -3.90 -8.16
N ARG A 92 -16.53 -2.58 -8.26
CA ARG A 92 -16.75 -1.86 -9.55
C ARG A 92 -15.65 -2.14 -10.56
N GLU A 93 -14.42 -2.39 -10.10
CA GLU A 93 -13.29 -2.81 -10.95
C GLU A 93 -13.40 -4.29 -11.37
N GLY A 94 -14.40 -5.03 -10.85
CA GLY A 94 -14.65 -6.44 -11.17
C GLY A 94 -13.98 -7.43 -10.23
N PHE A 95 -13.41 -7.00 -9.10
CA PHE A 95 -12.87 -7.90 -8.07
C PHE A 95 -13.94 -8.31 -7.06
N SER A 96 -13.75 -9.46 -6.41
CA SER A 96 -14.60 -9.95 -5.31
C SER A 96 -13.79 -10.04 -4.00
N PRO A 97 -13.43 -8.89 -3.37
CA PRO A 97 -12.61 -8.91 -2.18
C PRO A 97 -13.38 -9.46 -0.97
N ARG A 98 -12.65 -10.04 -0.01
CA ARG A 98 -13.14 -10.36 1.33
C ARG A 98 -12.36 -9.52 2.33
N ILE A 99 -13.04 -8.57 2.98
CA ILE A 99 -12.40 -7.65 3.92
C ILE A 99 -12.73 -8.06 5.35
N SER A 100 -11.71 -8.18 6.17
CA SER A 100 -11.84 -8.33 7.62
C SER A 100 -11.02 -7.26 8.32
N HIS A 101 -11.45 -6.81 9.50
CA HIS A 101 -10.74 -5.78 10.24
C HIS A 101 -10.80 -6.00 11.74
N LYS A 102 -9.84 -5.40 12.45
CA LYS A 102 -9.76 -5.37 13.91
C LYS A 102 -9.07 -4.09 14.37
N GLU A 103 -9.29 -3.76 15.63
CA GLU A 103 -8.59 -2.68 16.34
C GLU A 103 -7.73 -3.27 17.45
N ARG A 104 -6.53 -2.76 17.63
CA ARG A 104 -5.62 -3.14 18.69
C ARG A 104 -4.89 -1.90 19.23
N GLY A 105 -5.36 -1.38 20.36
CA GLY A 105 -4.84 -0.11 20.90
C GLY A 105 -5.02 1.03 19.91
N ASN A 106 -3.93 1.69 19.55
CA ASN A 106 -3.91 2.80 18.59
C ASN A 106 -3.81 2.36 17.13
N LEU A 107 -3.94 1.07 16.84
CA LEU A 107 -3.74 0.51 15.51
C LEU A 107 -5.04 -0.09 14.97
N PHE A 108 -5.51 0.40 13.83
CA PHE A 108 -6.50 -0.26 13.00
C PHE A 108 -5.82 -1.17 11.99
N ILE A 109 -6.34 -2.38 11.83
CA ILE A 109 -5.77 -3.38 10.92
C ILE A 109 -6.90 -3.94 10.08
N ALA A 110 -6.76 -3.91 8.75
CA ALA A 110 -7.62 -4.65 7.86
C ALA A 110 -6.82 -5.61 6.98
N SER A 111 -7.47 -6.69 6.56
CA SER A 111 -6.95 -7.65 5.59
C SER A 111 -7.93 -7.69 4.41
N VAL A 112 -7.48 -7.25 3.26
CA VAL A 112 -8.20 -7.30 2.00
C VAL A 112 -7.70 -8.54 1.25
N ASN A 113 -8.54 -9.56 1.16
CA ASN A 113 -8.24 -10.82 0.52
C ASN A 113 -8.91 -10.90 -0.85
N PHE A 114 -8.18 -11.39 -1.83
CA PHE A 114 -8.62 -11.59 -3.22
C PHE A 114 -8.57 -13.09 -3.56
N PRO A 115 -9.54 -13.89 -3.11
CA PRO A 115 -9.56 -15.33 -3.40
C PRO A 115 -9.78 -15.55 -4.90
N GLY A 116 -9.07 -16.51 -5.49
CA GLY A 116 -9.19 -16.85 -6.90
C GLY A 116 -8.44 -15.93 -7.87
N VAL A 117 -7.90 -14.80 -7.40
CA VAL A 117 -7.30 -13.77 -8.26
C VAL A 117 -6.07 -14.28 -9.03
N MET A 118 -5.33 -15.23 -8.49
CA MET A 118 -4.15 -15.77 -9.16
C MET A 118 -4.57 -16.64 -10.36
N SER A 119 -5.60 -17.47 -10.20
CA SER A 119 -6.19 -18.27 -11.30
C SER A 119 -6.83 -17.35 -12.36
N GLU A 120 -7.52 -16.29 -11.95
CA GLU A 120 -8.13 -15.32 -12.84
C GLU A 120 -7.11 -14.62 -13.76
N TYR A 121 -5.89 -14.39 -13.23
CA TYR A 121 -4.76 -13.81 -13.96
C TYR A 121 -3.79 -14.86 -14.54
N GLU A 122 -4.14 -16.14 -14.51
CA GLU A 122 -3.34 -17.25 -15.02
C GLU A 122 -1.91 -17.30 -14.44
N ILE A 123 -1.79 -16.99 -13.12
CA ILE A 123 -0.51 -16.97 -12.41
C ILE A 123 -0.38 -18.22 -11.54
N ILE A 124 0.61 -19.05 -11.85
CA ILE A 124 0.95 -20.26 -11.08
C ILE A 124 2.31 -20.01 -10.41
N ASP A 125 2.36 -19.92 -9.09
CA ASP A 125 3.61 -19.72 -8.34
C ASP A 125 3.79 -20.66 -7.13
N GLY A 126 2.89 -21.64 -6.97
CA GLY A 126 2.93 -22.65 -5.90
C GLY A 126 2.55 -22.12 -4.49
N ARG A 127 2.15 -20.85 -4.36
CA ARG A 127 1.83 -20.20 -3.06
C ARG A 127 0.34 -19.98 -2.83
N GLY A 128 -0.50 -20.71 -3.56
CA GLY A 128 -1.96 -20.62 -3.49
C GLY A 128 -2.56 -19.48 -4.31
N ASP A 129 -3.87 -19.47 -4.39
CA ASP A 129 -4.69 -18.67 -5.33
C ASP A 129 -5.19 -17.35 -4.74
N ASN A 130 -4.69 -16.93 -3.59
CA ASN A 130 -5.12 -15.73 -2.92
C ASN A 130 -4.00 -14.69 -2.83
N ILE A 131 -4.32 -13.42 -3.08
CA ILE A 131 -3.50 -12.29 -2.69
C ILE A 131 -4.16 -11.62 -1.48
N MET A 132 -3.40 -11.39 -0.44
CA MET A 132 -3.83 -10.62 0.73
C MET A 132 -3.02 -9.33 0.81
N ILE A 133 -3.72 -8.21 0.96
CA ILE A 133 -3.13 -6.89 1.22
C ILE A 133 -3.58 -6.47 2.61
N LYS A 134 -2.61 -6.21 3.47
CA LYS A 134 -2.87 -5.67 4.80
C LYS A 134 -2.87 -4.15 4.75
N ILE A 135 -3.85 -3.52 5.40
CA ILE A 135 -3.92 -2.08 5.63
C ILE A 135 -3.73 -1.88 7.12
N GLU A 136 -2.72 -1.13 7.51
CA GLU A 136 -2.48 -0.73 8.89
C GLU A 136 -2.58 0.79 9.00
N VAL A 137 -3.39 1.28 9.95
CA VAL A 137 -3.53 2.70 10.22
C VAL A 137 -3.22 2.93 11.70
N ASN A 138 -2.10 3.60 11.95
CA ASN A 138 -1.63 3.89 13.29
C ASN A 138 -2.03 5.32 13.70
N ARG A 139 -2.32 5.51 14.98
CA ARG A 139 -2.59 6.83 15.59
C ARG A 139 -1.44 7.21 16.52
N PRO A 140 -0.33 7.75 15.98
CA PRO A 140 0.80 8.14 16.81
C PRO A 140 0.46 9.36 17.66
N GLY A 141 1.06 9.44 18.86
CA GLY A 141 0.87 10.55 19.80
C GLY A 141 1.77 11.78 19.55
N TRP A 142 2.44 11.86 18.39
CA TRP A 142 3.35 12.97 18.03
C TRP A 142 2.87 13.73 16.81
N HIS A 143 3.45 14.93 16.60
CA HIS A 143 3.16 15.73 15.41
C HIS A 143 3.68 15.05 14.14
N LEU A 144 2.81 15.03 13.11
CA LEU A 144 3.08 14.42 11.81
C LEU A 144 3.46 15.49 10.79
N SER A 145 4.71 15.46 10.31
CA SER A 145 5.15 16.29 9.20
C SER A 145 4.86 15.58 7.88
N THR A 146 4.11 16.23 6.98
CA THR A 146 3.57 15.61 5.78
C THR A 146 3.85 16.43 4.52
N GLU A 147 3.83 15.75 3.38
CA GLU A 147 4.01 16.31 2.04
C GLU A 147 2.97 15.71 1.09
N SER A 148 2.52 16.48 0.09
CA SER A 148 1.60 15.98 -0.93
C SER A 148 2.37 15.56 -2.17
N HIS A 149 2.05 14.35 -2.68
CA HIS A 149 2.67 13.78 -3.87
C HIS A 149 1.63 13.22 -4.83
N VAL A 150 1.93 13.23 -6.13
CA VAL A 150 1.10 12.61 -7.16
C VAL A 150 1.70 11.26 -7.55
N LEU A 151 0.86 10.23 -7.61
CA LEU A 151 1.17 8.93 -8.15
C LEU A 151 0.42 8.72 -9.47
N SER A 152 1.16 8.37 -10.53
CA SER A 152 0.62 7.92 -11.81
C SER A 152 1.10 6.50 -12.06
N MET A 153 0.20 5.51 -11.96
CA MET A 153 0.58 4.10 -12.05
C MET A 153 -0.62 3.24 -12.46
N TYR A 154 -0.41 2.30 -13.36
CA TYR A 154 -1.44 1.38 -13.87
C TYR A 154 -2.75 2.08 -14.33
N GLY A 155 -2.63 3.26 -14.94
CA GLY A 155 -3.79 4.05 -15.42
C GLY A 155 -4.51 4.86 -14.33
N TYR A 156 -4.06 4.82 -13.09
CA TYR A 156 -4.58 5.65 -12.00
C TYR A 156 -3.71 6.87 -11.75
N ASN A 157 -4.38 8.00 -11.49
CA ASN A 157 -3.75 9.24 -11.05
C ASN A 157 -4.38 9.65 -9.73
N LEU A 158 -3.58 9.70 -8.67
CA LEU A 158 -4.06 10.07 -7.34
C LEU A 158 -3.09 11.03 -6.65
N SER A 159 -3.62 11.90 -5.81
CA SER A 159 -2.83 12.75 -4.92
C SER A 159 -2.84 12.12 -3.52
N ALA A 160 -1.67 11.73 -3.04
CA ALA A 160 -1.51 11.14 -1.72
C ALA A 160 -0.81 12.12 -0.77
N ILE A 161 -1.14 12.04 0.51
CA ILE A 161 -0.40 12.72 1.57
C ILE A 161 0.54 11.69 2.20
N LEU A 162 1.84 11.94 2.11
CA LEU A 162 2.88 11.11 2.69
C LEU A 162 3.39 11.75 3.97
N MET A 163 3.92 10.94 4.86
CA MET A 163 4.85 11.46 5.87
C MET A 163 6.07 12.05 5.15
N SER A 164 6.60 13.17 5.65
CA SER A 164 7.78 13.81 5.07
C SER A 164 8.97 12.85 4.99
N LYS A 165 9.87 13.08 4.04
CA LYS A 165 11.04 12.24 3.83
C LYS A 165 11.87 12.01 5.11
N GLY A 166 12.07 13.07 5.91
CA GLY A 166 12.76 12.98 7.19
C GLY A 166 12.02 12.11 8.21
N ALA A 167 10.69 12.22 8.27
CA ALA A 167 9.86 11.40 9.15
C ALA A 167 9.86 9.92 8.73
N LEU A 168 9.77 9.62 7.43
CA LEU A 168 9.90 8.26 6.89
C LEU A 168 11.26 7.63 7.22
N LEU A 169 12.34 8.40 7.09
CA LEU A 169 13.68 7.93 7.46
C LEU A 169 13.79 7.66 8.97
N SER A 170 13.29 8.57 9.80
CA SER A 170 13.29 8.40 11.27
C SER A 170 12.53 7.15 11.70
N GLU A 171 11.37 6.86 11.07
CA GLU A 171 10.61 5.65 11.31
C GLU A 171 11.42 4.38 10.96
N LYS A 172 12.15 4.38 9.83
CA LYS A 172 12.99 3.25 9.42
C LYS A 172 14.17 3.04 10.37
N LEU A 173 14.80 4.10 10.84
CA LEU A 173 15.86 4.03 11.83
C LEU A 173 15.36 3.49 13.18
N SER A 174 14.20 3.97 13.65
CA SER A 174 13.55 3.45 14.86
C SER A 174 13.17 1.97 14.74
N ALA A 175 12.66 1.57 13.56
CA ALA A 175 12.35 0.16 13.28
C ALA A 175 13.60 -0.74 13.25
N LEU A 176 14.76 -0.22 12.83
CA LEU A 176 16.05 -0.92 12.89
C LEU A 176 16.45 -1.23 14.32
N LEU A 177 16.30 -0.28 15.23
CA LEU A 177 16.66 -0.43 16.64
C LEU A 177 15.76 -1.48 17.33
N SER A 178 14.49 -1.57 16.93
CA SER A 178 13.49 -2.44 17.59
C SER A 178 13.35 -3.82 16.97
N LYS A 179 13.52 -3.99 15.66
CA LYS A 179 13.11 -5.23 14.94
C LYS A 179 14.23 -5.91 14.13
N ARG A 180 15.44 -5.41 14.08
CA ARG A 180 16.65 -5.98 13.43
C ARG A 180 16.41 -6.78 12.13
N ARG A 181 15.58 -6.29 11.21
CA ARG A 181 15.29 -6.95 9.91
C ARG A 181 16.12 -6.30 8.80
N GLY A 182 16.78 -7.09 7.96
CA GLY A 182 17.63 -6.60 6.87
C GLY A 182 16.95 -5.61 5.91
N ARG A 183 15.65 -5.76 5.68
CA ARG A 183 14.88 -4.81 4.84
C ARG A 183 14.86 -3.38 5.40
N TYR A 184 14.92 -3.18 6.72
CA TYR A 184 14.95 -1.83 7.30
C TYR A 184 16.30 -1.15 7.08
N ILE A 185 17.40 -1.92 7.12
CA ILE A 185 18.74 -1.43 6.77
C ILE A 185 18.74 -0.97 5.31
N TYR A 186 18.23 -1.81 4.43
CA TYR A 186 18.15 -1.51 3.00
C TYR A 186 17.34 -0.24 2.71
N ASP A 187 16.15 -0.14 3.31
CA ASP A 187 15.26 1.02 3.15
C ASP A 187 15.91 2.30 3.69
N ALA A 188 16.54 2.24 4.88
CA ALA A 188 17.21 3.41 5.47
C ALA A 188 18.39 3.87 4.61
N LEU A 189 19.25 2.95 4.15
CA LEU A 189 20.38 3.28 3.27
C LEU A 189 19.90 3.86 1.93
N PHE A 190 18.81 3.33 1.37
CA PHE A 190 18.21 3.86 0.16
C PHE A 190 17.75 5.31 0.37
N MET A 191 17.05 5.60 1.46
CA MET A 191 16.56 6.94 1.77
C MET A 191 17.67 7.96 2.04
N LEU A 192 18.78 7.53 2.63
CA LEU A 192 19.96 8.40 2.86
C LEU A 192 20.66 8.80 1.56
N ARG A 193 20.49 8.02 0.48
CA ARG A 193 21.12 8.28 -0.83
C ARG A 193 20.23 9.09 -1.79
N LYS A 194 18.97 9.29 -1.45
CA LYS A 194 17.97 10.08 -2.22
C LYS A 194 17.86 11.50 -1.67
#